data_bdc5c0d15f227be1435439c53c0faa8f
#
_entry.id   bdc5c0d15f227be1435439c53c0faa8f
#
_cell.length_a   1.000
_cell.length_b   1.000
_cell.length_c   1.000
_cell.angle_alpha   90.00
_cell.angle_beta   90.00
_cell.angle_gamma   90.00
#
_symmetry.space_group_name_H-M   'P 1'
#
loop_
_entity.id
_entity.type
_entity.pdbx_description
1 polymer ?
#
loop_
_entity_poly.entity_id
_entity_poly.type
_entity_poly.pdbx_seq_one_letter_code
_entity_poly.pdbx_strand_id
1 'polypeptide(L)'
;GELPRSRRVISCEEVFELGLANWDHVAMQTRPAAAEGTGEITLRDLVRESLRMRPEYLIVGEVRGPEALDLLVALNAGVPGMATVHANSAREALDKLSILPLLAGENVTTGFVTPTLASSIDLVCHVERSREGSRFVAEVLAVPGRVEGNRIETATLFTFDGHRCERGAGSLDLHDRFAAAGFDLSSLLKWGPL
;
A
#
# COMPACT_ATOMS: atom_id res chain seq x y z
N GLY A 1 -11.98 7.91 -7.69
CA GLY A 1 -11.97 7.95 -6.67
C GLY A 1 -12.86 7.65 -5.48
N GLU A 2 -12.50 6.61 -4.72
CA GLU A 2 -13.28 6.17 -3.56
C GLU A 2 -12.96 6.98 -2.28
N LEU A 3 -11.87 7.73 -2.27
CA LEU A 3 -11.59 8.64 -1.15
C LEU A 3 -12.57 9.82 -1.15
N PRO A 4 -13.16 10.19 0.01
CA PRO A 4 -14.01 11.35 0.11
C PRO A 4 -13.28 12.60 -0.36
N ARG A 5 -13.88 13.39 -1.26
CA ARG A 5 -13.23 14.56 -1.90
C ARG A 5 -12.77 15.63 -0.92
N SER A 6 -13.39 15.70 0.27
CA SER A 6 -13.03 16.66 1.33
C SER A 6 -11.77 16.26 2.12
N ARG A 7 -11.23 15.05 1.93
CA ARG A 7 -10.06 14.59 2.65
C ARG A 7 -8.79 15.18 2.07
N ARG A 8 -7.87 15.55 2.97
CA ARG A 8 -6.54 16.01 2.61
C ARG A 8 -5.67 14.81 2.21
N VAL A 9 -5.28 14.78 0.94
CA VAL A 9 -4.45 13.71 0.37
C VAL A 9 -3.10 14.27 -0.02
N ILE A 10 -2.04 13.61 0.42
CA ILE A 10 -0.68 13.89 -0.06
C ILE A 10 -0.25 12.72 -0.94
N SER A 11 0.16 12.98 -2.17
CA SER A 11 0.79 11.97 -3.02
C SER A 11 2.26 12.26 -3.23
N CYS A 12 3.08 11.20 -3.20
CA CYS A 12 4.52 11.23 -3.45
C CYS A 12 4.82 10.31 -4.63
N GLU A 13 5.36 10.85 -5.71
CA GLU A 13 5.55 10.15 -6.97
C GLU A 13 6.93 10.42 -7.57
N GLU A 14 7.50 9.49 -8.32
CA GLU A 14 8.68 9.76 -9.13
C GLU A 14 8.31 10.53 -10.42
N VAL A 15 7.19 10.15 -11.02
CA VAL A 15 6.56 10.84 -12.14
C VAL A 15 5.08 10.98 -11.82
N PHE A 16 4.49 12.13 -12.10
CA PHE A 16 3.06 12.32 -11.88
C PHE A 16 2.23 11.42 -12.79
N GLU A 17 1.54 10.46 -12.19
CA GLU A 17 0.63 9.52 -12.84
C GLU A 17 -0.75 9.48 -12.16
N LEU A 18 -0.82 9.87 -10.89
CA LEU A 18 -2.03 9.83 -10.08
C LEU A 18 -2.87 11.11 -10.29
N GLY A 19 -3.94 10.99 -11.04
CA GLY A 19 -4.93 12.06 -11.23
C GLY A 19 -5.98 12.06 -10.13
N LEU A 20 -5.64 12.44 -8.89
CA LEU A 20 -6.58 12.44 -7.76
C LEU A 20 -7.51 13.65 -7.83
N ALA A 21 -8.81 13.40 -7.56
CA ALA A 21 -9.86 14.41 -7.66
C ALA A 21 -10.25 15.06 -6.31
N ASN A 22 -9.42 14.90 -5.28
CA ASN A 22 -9.64 15.50 -3.96
C ASN A 22 -9.44 17.02 -4.01
N TRP A 23 -10.27 17.76 -3.29
CA TRP A 23 -10.19 19.23 -3.23
C TRP A 23 -8.91 19.73 -2.56
N ASP A 24 -8.44 19.02 -1.53
CA ASP A 24 -7.21 19.29 -0.81
C ASP A 24 -6.20 18.18 -1.14
N HIS A 25 -5.65 18.24 -2.34
CA HIS A 25 -4.63 17.33 -2.83
C HIS A 25 -3.31 18.07 -3.01
N VAL A 26 -2.26 17.57 -2.38
CA VAL A 26 -0.87 18.02 -2.59
C VAL A 26 -0.12 16.90 -3.30
N ALA A 27 0.16 17.10 -4.58
CA ALA A 27 0.99 16.19 -5.38
C ALA A 27 2.46 16.65 -5.30
N MET A 28 3.34 15.73 -4.89
CA MET A 28 4.77 15.96 -4.81
C MET A 28 5.50 14.97 -5.73
N GLN A 29 6.47 15.49 -6.46
CA GLN A 29 7.30 14.71 -7.38
C GLN A 29 8.77 14.80 -6.98
N THR A 30 9.50 13.70 -7.15
CA THR A 30 10.95 13.66 -6.99
C THR A 30 11.62 14.61 -7.99
N ARG A 31 12.82 15.01 -7.66
CA ARG A 31 13.68 15.79 -8.57
C ARG A 31 15.05 15.13 -8.64
N PRO A 32 15.51 14.73 -9.83
CA PRO A 32 16.86 14.21 -9.99
C PRO A 32 17.90 15.30 -9.66
N ALA A 33 19.09 14.87 -9.28
CA ALA A 33 20.22 15.77 -9.08
C ALA A 33 20.51 16.57 -10.38
N ALA A 34 20.91 17.83 -10.22
CA ALA A 34 21.44 18.63 -11.32
C ALA A 34 22.77 18.04 -11.83
N ALA A 35 23.27 18.56 -12.95
CA ALA A 35 24.53 18.11 -13.54
C ALA A 35 25.73 18.21 -12.58
N GLU A 36 25.67 19.15 -11.62
CA GLU A 36 26.67 19.38 -10.58
C GLU A 36 26.49 18.41 -9.38
N GLY A 37 25.53 17.45 -9.44
CA GLY A 37 25.26 16.49 -8.38
C GLY A 37 24.51 17.07 -7.16
N THR A 38 23.89 18.23 -7.30
CA THR A 38 23.17 18.90 -6.21
C THR A 38 21.66 19.01 -6.45
N GLY A 39 20.90 19.29 -5.42
CA GLY A 39 19.48 19.61 -5.52
C GLY A 39 18.57 18.40 -5.77
N GLU A 40 19.04 17.19 -5.57
CA GLU A 40 18.20 16.00 -5.58
C GLU A 40 17.11 16.07 -4.50
N ILE A 41 15.92 15.62 -4.84
CA ILE A 41 14.82 15.37 -3.91
C ILE A 41 14.35 13.94 -4.16
N THR A 42 14.62 13.06 -3.21
CA THR A 42 14.27 11.65 -3.32
C THR A 42 12.82 11.39 -2.91
N LEU A 43 12.27 10.24 -3.29
CA LEU A 43 10.95 9.82 -2.82
C LEU A 43 10.92 9.70 -1.27
N ARG A 44 12.04 9.30 -0.69
CA ARG A 44 12.24 9.24 0.76
C ARG A 44 12.07 10.61 1.43
N ASP A 45 12.64 11.67 0.84
CA ASP A 45 12.50 13.04 1.34
C ASP A 45 11.03 13.49 1.27
N LEU A 46 10.35 13.19 0.17
CA LEU A 46 8.93 13.53 0.00
C LEU A 46 8.06 12.85 1.06
N VAL A 47 8.24 11.55 1.28
CA VAL A 47 7.47 10.80 2.30
C VAL A 47 7.70 11.40 3.70
N ARG A 48 8.94 11.73 4.06
CA ARG A 48 9.26 12.37 5.36
C ARG A 48 8.62 13.73 5.51
N GLU A 49 8.69 14.57 4.51
CA GLU A 49 8.09 15.91 4.56
C GLU A 49 6.56 15.84 4.53
N SER A 50 5.96 14.87 3.87
CA SER A 50 4.51 14.67 3.86
C SER A 50 3.91 14.56 5.26
N LEU A 51 4.63 13.95 6.20
CA LEU A 51 4.18 13.77 7.59
C LEU A 51 4.00 15.11 8.34
N ARG A 52 4.71 16.17 7.92
CA ARG A 52 4.57 17.51 8.47
C ARG A 52 3.45 18.32 7.84
N MET A 53 2.86 17.79 6.77
CA MET A 53 1.81 18.46 5.99
C MET A 53 0.40 18.08 6.46
N ARG A 54 0.27 17.39 7.58
CA ARG A 54 -0.99 16.92 8.17
C ARG A 54 -1.84 16.10 7.17
N PRO A 55 -1.30 15.00 6.61
CA PRO A 55 -2.04 14.16 5.69
C PRO A 55 -3.19 13.45 6.43
N GLU A 56 -4.36 13.38 5.82
CA GLU A 56 -5.40 12.44 6.20
C GLU A 56 -5.25 11.12 5.42
N TYR A 57 -4.59 11.18 4.25
CA TYR A 57 -4.17 10.02 3.46
C TYR A 57 -2.82 10.31 2.81
N LEU A 58 -1.92 9.33 2.88
CA LEU A 58 -0.65 9.32 2.17
C LEU A 58 -0.69 8.28 1.05
N ILE A 59 -0.41 8.71 -0.17
CA ILE A 59 -0.33 7.81 -1.33
C ILE A 59 1.09 7.88 -1.91
N VAL A 60 1.77 6.73 -1.96
CA VAL A 60 3.08 6.62 -2.60
C VAL A 60 2.90 5.89 -3.92
N GLY A 61 3.22 6.56 -5.01
CA GLY A 61 2.97 6.06 -6.37
C GLY A 61 3.61 4.71 -6.62
N GLU A 62 4.88 4.54 -6.24
CA GLU A 62 5.61 3.28 -6.29
C GLU A 62 6.65 3.20 -5.17
N VAL A 63 6.79 2.01 -4.57
CA VAL A 63 7.83 1.71 -3.57
C VAL A 63 8.77 0.66 -4.14
N ARG A 64 10.06 1.00 -4.25
CA ARG A 64 11.09 0.11 -4.82
C ARG A 64 12.45 0.20 -4.14
N GLY A 65 12.59 1.04 -3.12
CA GLY A 65 13.84 1.32 -2.44
C GLY A 65 13.69 1.65 -0.95
N PRO A 66 14.65 2.41 -0.39
CA PRO A 66 14.71 2.72 1.05
C PRO A 66 13.54 3.58 1.56
N GLU A 67 12.78 4.25 0.69
CA GLU A 67 11.54 4.99 1.03
C GLU A 67 10.49 4.09 1.68
N ALA A 68 10.58 2.77 1.45
CA ALA A 68 9.72 1.78 2.10
C ALA A 68 9.76 1.88 3.63
N LEU A 69 10.92 2.24 4.22
CA LEU A 69 11.02 2.45 5.67
C LEU A 69 10.19 3.64 6.12
N ASP A 70 10.32 4.77 5.41
CA ASP A 70 9.66 6.01 5.81
C ASP A 70 8.14 5.90 5.62
N LEU A 71 7.68 5.20 4.56
CA LEU A 71 6.28 4.81 4.39
C LEU A 71 5.80 3.93 5.54
N LEU A 72 6.56 2.89 5.90
CA LEU A 72 6.20 1.99 6.98
C LEU A 72 6.05 2.73 8.33
N VAL A 73 6.97 3.66 8.61
CA VAL A 73 6.90 4.51 9.80
C VAL A 73 5.66 5.40 9.76
N ALA A 74 5.31 5.97 8.61
CA ALA A 74 4.11 6.79 8.44
C ALA A 74 2.83 6.00 8.71
N LEU A 75 2.70 4.82 8.12
CA LEU A 75 1.55 3.93 8.31
C LEU A 75 1.44 3.48 9.77
N ASN A 76 2.56 3.10 10.40
CA ASN A 76 2.61 2.69 11.81
C ASN A 76 2.29 3.85 12.77
N ALA A 77 2.52 5.09 12.37
CA ALA A 77 2.10 6.28 13.12
C ALA A 77 0.59 6.58 12.98
N GLY A 78 -0.16 5.75 12.28
CA GLY A 78 -1.61 5.86 12.11
C GLY A 78 -2.07 6.73 10.95
N VAL A 79 -1.19 7.09 10.01
CA VAL A 79 -1.57 7.77 8.77
C VAL A 79 -2.13 6.73 7.80
N PRO A 80 -3.41 6.78 7.42
CA PRO A 80 -3.95 5.88 6.40
C PRO A 80 -3.22 6.09 5.07
N GLY A 81 -2.89 5.02 4.36
CA GLY A 81 -2.14 5.15 3.12
C GLY A 81 -2.34 4.02 2.13
N MET A 82 -1.86 4.29 0.93
CA MET A 82 -1.77 3.31 -0.16
C MET A 82 -0.43 3.47 -0.86
N ALA A 83 0.11 2.36 -1.33
CA ALA A 83 1.30 2.36 -2.17
C ALA A 83 1.21 1.25 -3.21
N THR A 84 1.96 1.38 -4.30
CA THR A 84 2.16 0.28 -5.23
C THR A 84 3.57 -0.28 -5.11
N VAL A 85 3.73 -1.54 -5.43
CA VAL A 85 5.01 -2.23 -5.54
C VAL A 85 4.94 -3.25 -6.67
N HIS A 86 5.96 -3.30 -7.51
CA HIS A 86 6.02 -4.34 -8.55
C HIS A 86 6.33 -5.70 -7.94
N ALA A 87 5.42 -6.67 -8.13
CA ALA A 87 5.55 -8.05 -7.68
C ALA A 87 4.74 -8.98 -8.61
N ASN A 88 5.06 -10.28 -8.62
CA ASN A 88 4.34 -11.26 -9.44
C ASN A 88 3.14 -11.89 -8.70
N SER A 89 2.95 -11.56 -7.42
CA SER A 89 1.79 -11.97 -6.63
C SER A 89 1.63 -11.04 -5.43
N ALA A 90 0.47 -11.07 -4.78
CA ALA A 90 0.23 -10.33 -3.54
C ALA A 90 1.19 -10.78 -2.42
N ARG A 91 1.54 -12.06 -2.39
CA ARG A 91 2.51 -12.61 -1.42
C ARG A 91 3.91 -12.06 -1.64
N GLU A 92 4.41 -12.08 -2.89
CA GLU A 92 5.72 -11.50 -3.22
C GLU A 92 5.79 -10.00 -2.92
N ALA A 93 4.69 -9.27 -3.03
CA ALA A 93 4.64 -7.86 -2.65
C ALA A 93 5.00 -7.68 -1.17
N LEU A 94 4.44 -8.49 -0.27
CA LEU A 94 4.78 -8.46 1.17
C LEU A 94 6.22 -8.90 1.42
N ASP A 95 6.69 -9.93 0.72
CA ASP A 95 8.07 -10.40 0.86
C ASP A 95 9.07 -9.30 0.42
N LYS A 96 8.79 -8.59 -0.68
CA LYS A 96 9.59 -7.42 -1.11
C LYS A 96 9.52 -6.28 -0.08
N LEU A 97 8.34 -5.93 0.41
CA LEU A 97 8.17 -4.89 1.43
C LEU A 97 8.85 -5.26 2.76
N SER A 98 9.11 -6.54 3.02
CA SER A 98 9.91 -6.98 4.18
C SER A 98 11.41 -6.76 4.01
N ILE A 99 11.87 -6.58 2.76
CA ILE A 99 13.29 -6.41 2.42
C ILE A 99 13.63 -4.94 2.12
N LEU A 100 12.79 -4.23 1.37
CA LEU A 100 13.08 -2.87 0.92
C LEU A 100 13.43 -1.89 2.05
N PRO A 101 12.77 -1.90 3.23
CA PRO A 101 13.15 -1.02 4.34
C PRO A 101 14.57 -1.23 4.85
N LEU A 102 15.13 -2.45 4.69
CA LEU A 102 16.50 -2.76 5.14
C LEU A 102 17.55 -1.98 4.33
N LEU A 103 17.20 -1.54 3.12
CA LEU A 103 18.08 -0.71 2.28
C LEU A 103 18.29 0.70 2.84
N ALA A 104 17.49 1.10 3.84
CA ALA A 104 17.56 2.44 4.42
C ALA A 104 18.76 2.64 5.38
N GLY A 105 19.38 1.57 5.86
CA GLY A 105 20.56 1.61 6.71
C GLY A 105 20.79 0.32 7.50
N GLU A 106 22.03 0.11 7.93
CA GLU A 106 22.46 -1.10 8.66
C GLU A 106 21.77 -1.28 10.03
N ASN A 107 21.24 -0.22 10.60
CA ASN A 107 20.49 -0.24 11.87
C ASN A 107 19.04 -0.69 11.72
N VAL A 108 18.54 -0.87 10.50
CA VAL A 108 17.19 -1.37 10.21
C VAL A 108 17.24 -2.89 10.18
N THR A 109 16.46 -3.54 11.02
CA THR A 109 16.48 -5.00 11.17
C THR A 109 15.15 -5.64 10.79
N THR A 110 15.18 -6.90 10.36
CA THR A 110 13.97 -7.69 10.09
C THR A 110 13.09 -7.83 11.32
N GLY A 111 13.69 -7.88 12.52
CA GLY A 111 12.96 -7.92 13.80
C GLY A 111 12.10 -6.68 14.07
N PHE A 112 12.44 -5.54 13.46
CA PHE A 112 11.60 -4.35 13.46
C PHE A 112 10.63 -4.33 12.26
N VAL A 113 11.15 -4.59 11.06
CA VAL A 113 10.39 -4.41 9.81
C VAL A 113 9.21 -5.37 9.71
N THR A 114 9.44 -6.67 9.95
CA THR A 114 8.41 -7.69 9.73
C THR A 114 7.17 -7.49 10.62
N PRO A 115 7.28 -7.34 11.96
CA PRO A 115 6.10 -7.12 12.79
C PRO A 115 5.43 -5.76 12.53
N THR A 116 6.22 -4.72 12.24
CA THR A 116 5.68 -3.40 11.92
C THR A 116 4.91 -3.43 10.61
N LEU A 117 5.42 -4.11 9.59
CA LEU A 117 4.73 -4.28 8.31
C LEU A 117 3.42 -5.08 8.49
N ALA A 118 3.47 -6.18 9.26
CA ALA A 118 2.29 -6.99 9.55
C ALA A 118 1.17 -6.18 10.24
N SER A 119 1.53 -5.28 11.15
CA SER A 119 0.56 -4.44 11.88
C SER A 119 0.09 -3.21 11.12
N SER A 120 0.79 -2.80 10.04
CA SER A 120 0.50 -1.56 9.32
C SER A 120 -0.21 -1.78 7.98
N ILE A 121 -0.15 -2.98 7.42
CA ILE A 121 -0.83 -3.33 6.17
C ILE A 121 -2.10 -4.12 6.49
N ASP A 122 -3.23 -3.64 6.00
CA ASP A 122 -4.51 -4.33 6.14
C ASP A 122 -4.79 -5.27 4.95
N LEU A 123 -4.50 -4.81 3.73
CA LEU A 123 -4.84 -5.49 2.48
C LEU A 123 -3.72 -5.40 1.45
N VAL A 124 -3.58 -6.46 0.66
CA VAL A 124 -2.74 -6.46 -0.55
C VAL A 124 -3.58 -6.91 -1.73
N CYS A 125 -3.66 -6.07 -2.75
CA CYS A 125 -4.36 -6.35 -4.00
C CYS A 125 -3.35 -6.57 -5.11
N HIS A 126 -3.34 -7.76 -5.71
CA HIS A 126 -2.53 -8.06 -6.89
C HIS A 126 -3.33 -7.79 -8.15
N VAL A 127 -2.76 -7.00 -9.05
CA VAL A 127 -3.38 -6.64 -10.33
C VAL A 127 -2.57 -7.26 -11.46
N GLU A 128 -3.25 -7.96 -12.34
CA GLU A 128 -2.66 -8.56 -13.52
C GLU A 128 -3.19 -7.93 -14.81
N ARG A 129 -2.52 -8.24 -15.91
CA ARG A 129 -2.95 -7.87 -17.26
C ARG A 129 -3.25 -9.13 -18.06
N SER A 130 -4.46 -9.20 -18.63
CA SER A 130 -4.86 -10.29 -19.51
C SER A 130 -4.04 -10.26 -20.82
N ARG A 131 -4.12 -11.34 -21.58
CA ARG A 131 -3.50 -11.43 -22.93
C ARG A 131 -4.07 -10.38 -23.88
N GLU A 132 -5.34 -10.02 -23.72
CA GLU A 132 -6.04 -8.99 -24.51
C GLU A 132 -5.70 -7.57 -24.05
N GLY A 133 -4.92 -7.43 -22.97
CA GLY A 133 -4.46 -6.14 -22.46
C GLY A 133 -5.32 -5.51 -21.36
N SER A 134 -6.43 -6.12 -20.98
CA SER A 134 -7.28 -5.66 -19.88
C SER A 134 -6.61 -5.89 -18.53
N ARG A 135 -6.76 -4.95 -17.58
CA ARG A 135 -6.29 -5.10 -16.21
C ARG A 135 -7.42 -5.61 -15.34
N PHE A 136 -7.08 -6.50 -14.42
CA PHE A 136 -8.02 -7.04 -13.43
C PHE A 136 -7.32 -7.32 -12.11
N VAL A 137 -8.10 -7.36 -11.02
CA VAL A 137 -7.60 -7.76 -9.70
C VAL A 137 -7.58 -9.29 -9.65
N ALA A 138 -6.38 -9.86 -9.66
CA ALA A 138 -6.20 -11.32 -9.64
C ALA A 138 -6.32 -11.91 -8.24
N GLU A 139 -5.89 -11.16 -7.21
CA GLU A 139 -5.90 -11.64 -5.83
C GLU A 139 -6.10 -10.49 -4.85
N VAL A 140 -6.84 -10.75 -3.77
CA VAL A 140 -6.92 -9.88 -2.59
C VAL A 140 -6.58 -10.69 -1.35
N LEU A 141 -5.50 -10.31 -0.67
CA LEU A 141 -5.08 -10.87 0.61
C LEU A 141 -5.39 -9.92 1.75
N ALA A 142 -5.91 -10.45 2.84
CA ALA A 142 -5.91 -9.79 4.15
C ALA A 142 -4.59 -10.09 4.89
N VAL A 143 -4.12 -9.12 5.63
CA VAL A 143 -2.97 -9.23 6.53
C VAL A 143 -3.49 -9.09 7.97
N PRO A 144 -3.62 -10.20 8.73
CA PRO A 144 -4.26 -10.19 10.06
C PRO A 144 -3.37 -9.64 11.18
N GLY A 145 -2.25 -9.02 10.87
CA GLY A 145 -1.34 -8.44 11.86
C GLY A 145 -0.45 -9.44 12.60
N ARG A 146 -0.41 -10.70 12.18
CA ARG A 146 0.36 -11.76 12.85
C ARG A 146 1.57 -12.17 12.04
N VAL A 147 2.60 -12.63 12.76
CA VAL A 147 3.86 -13.13 12.20
C VAL A 147 4.14 -14.50 12.78
N GLU A 148 4.41 -15.48 11.92
CA GLU A 148 4.87 -16.81 12.30
C GLU A 148 6.34 -16.96 11.87
N GLY A 149 7.23 -17.11 12.87
CA GLY A 149 8.68 -17.06 12.61
C GLY A 149 9.09 -15.71 12.05
N ASN A 150 9.53 -15.67 10.80
CA ASN A 150 9.87 -14.44 10.06
C ASN A 150 8.91 -14.16 8.89
N ARG A 151 7.75 -14.80 8.87
CA ARG A 151 6.78 -14.70 7.79
C ARG A 151 5.49 -14.05 8.26
N ILE A 152 5.03 -13.03 7.53
CA ILE A 152 3.75 -12.38 7.78
C ILE A 152 2.63 -13.34 7.39
N GLU A 153 1.66 -13.56 8.29
CA GLU A 153 0.45 -14.32 7.97
C GLU A 153 -0.42 -13.55 6.98
N THR A 154 -1.05 -14.29 6.10
CA THR A 154 -2.02 -13.74 5.14
C THR A 154 -3.22 -14.66 5.02
N ALA A 155 -4.36 -14.08 4.67
CA ALA A 155 -5.58 -14.83 4.41
C ALA A 155 -6.17 -14.40 3.07
N THR A 156 -6.36 -15.34 2.15
CA THR A 156 -6.94 -15.06 0.84
C THR A 156 -8.41 -14.69 0.99
N LEU A 157 -8.77 -13.48 0.58
CA LEU A 157 -10.14 -13.01 0.53
C LEU A 157 -10.80 -13.35 -0.80
N PHE A 158 -10.13 -13.04 -1.90
CA PHE A 158 -10.64 -13.27 -3.26
C PHE A 158 -9.49 -13.66 -4.19
N THR A 159 -9.82 -14.54 -5.16
CA THR A 159 -8.98 -14.83 -6.32
C THR A 159 -9.81 -14.69 -7.57
N PHE A 160 -9.19 -14.32 -8.69
CA PHE A 160 -9.81 -14.24 -10.00
C PHE A 160 -8.87 -14.84 -11.04
N ASP A 161 -9.34 -15.80 -11.80
CA ASP A 161 -8.56 -16.54 -12.79
C ASP A 161 -8.66 -15.95 -14.22
N GLY A 162 -9.29 -14.79 -14.36
CA GLY A 162 -9.60 -14.16 -15.64
C GLY A 162 -11.03 -14.44 -16.13
N HIS A 163 -11.76 -15.35 -15.47
CA HIS A 163 -13.12 -15.74 -15.83
C HIS A 163 -14.06 -15.70 -14.63
N ARG A 164 -13.59 -16.17 -13.48
CA ARG A 164 -14.40 -16.30 -12.28
C ARG A 164 -13.71 -15.70 -11.07
N CYS A 165 -14.46 -14.92 -10.30
CA CYS A 165 -14.04 -14.47 -8.97
C CYS A 165 -14.46 -15.53 -7.94
N GLU A 166 -13.51 -16.01 -7.14
CA GLU A 166 -13.76 -16.98 -6.07
C GLU A 166 -13.47 -16.36 -4.71
N ARG A 167 -14.38 -16.60 -3.78
CA ARG A 167 -14.18 -16.20 -2.37
C ARG A 167 -13.27 -17.22 -1.69
N GLY A 168 -12.14 -16.73 -1.12
CA GLY A 168 -11.27 -17.54 -0.29
C GLY A 168 -11.84 -17.76 1.13
N ALA A 169 -11.19 -18.61 1.92
CA ALA A 169 -11.57 -18.88 3.30
C ALA A 169 -11.10 -17.80 4.31
N GLY A 170 -10.34 -16.81 3.85
CA GLY A 170 -9.79 -15.75 4.69
C GLY A 170 -10.87 -14.87 5.33
N SER A 171 -10.55 -14.25 6.45
CA SER A 171 -11.36 -13.23 7.11
C SER A 171 -10.56 -11.92 7.23
N LEU A 172 -11.30 -10.83 7.36
CA LEU A 172 -10.76 -9.50 7.60
C LEU A 172 -11.43 -8.94 8.84
N ASP A 173 -10.63 -8.68 9.88
CA ASP A 173 -11.15 -8.18 11.16
C ASP A 173 -11.10 -6.64 11.22
N LEU A 174 -11.89 -6.01 10.34
CA LEU A 174 -12.02 -4.56 10.24
C LEU A 174 -13.49 -4.11 10.31
N HIS A 175 -14.36 -4.91 10.95
CA HIS A 175 -15.80 -4.66 10.98
C HIS A 175 -16.16 -3.26 11.48
N ASP A 176 -15.55 -2.81 12.58
CA ASP A 176 -15.83 -1.48 13.15
C ASP A 176 -15.40 -0.34 12.22
N ARG A 177 -14.26 -0.50 11.54
CA ARG A 177 -13.77 0.51 10.57
C ARG A 177 -14.70 0.62 9.36
N PHE A 178 -15.16 -0.53 8.84
CA PHE A 178 -16.12 -0.54 7.72
C PHE A 178 -17.48 0.00 8.14
N ALA A 179 -17.99 -0.38 9.31
CA ALA A 179 -19.25 0.14 9.85
C ALA A 179 -19.21 1.65 10.07
N ALA A 180 -18.09 2.19 10.60
CA ALA A 180 -17.89 3.63 10.74
C ALA A 180 -17.87 4.38 9.39
N ALA A 181 -17.46 3.69 8.31
CA ALA A 181 -17.49 4.20 6.94
C ALA A 181 -18.85 3.97 6.23
N GLY A 182 -19.83 3.34 6.90
CA GLY A 182 -21.16 3.08 6.35
C GLY A 182 -21.27 1.80 5.52
N PHE A 183 -20.30 0.89 5.64
CA PHE A 183 -20.29 -0.38 4.90
C PHE A 183 -20.46 -1.58 5.83
N ASP A 184 -21.23 -2.58 5.39
CA ASP A 184 -21.27 -3.88 6.04
C ASP A 184 -20.21 -4.82 5.41
N LEU A 185 -19.09 -5.01 6.14
CA LEU A 185 -18.01 -5.87 5.69
C LEU A 185 -18.47 -7.31 5.46
N SER A 186 -19.41 -7.82 6.26
CA SER A 186 -19.93 -9.18 6.09
C SER A 186 -20.66 -9.34 4.77
N SER A 187 -21.39 -8.34 4.33
CA SER A 187 -22.05 -8.34 3.01
C SER A 187 -21.05 -8.24 1.87
N LEU A 188 -20.00 -7.40 2.01
CA LEU A 188 -18.92 -7.29 1.02
C LEU A 188 -18.14 -8.60 0.86
N LEU A 189 -17.90 -9.32 1.96
CA LEU A 189 -17.18 -10.59 1.94
C LEU A 189 -18.05 -11.78 1.48
N LYS A 190 -19.37 -11.63 1.42
CA LYS A 190 -20.28 -12.67 0.90
C LYS A 190 -20.43 -12.66 -0.61
N TRP A 191 -19.71 -11.81 -1.31
CA TRP A 191 -19.79 -11.70 -2.76
C TRP A 191 -19.55 -13.06 -3.40
N GLY A 192 -20.61 -13.63 -3.97
CA GLY A 192 -20.59 -14.88 -4.72
C GLY A 192 -20.47 -14.58 -6.21
N PRO A 193 -20.32 -15.62 -7.06
CA PRO A 193 -20.14 -15.44 -8.48
C PRO A 193 -21.31 -14.64 -9.08
N LEU A 194 -20.95 -13.60 -9.82
CA LEU A 194 -21.85 -12.92 -10.76
C LEU A 194 -22.14 -13.88 -11.91
#